data_608667bb6499be7c102bd31f93196e5c
#
_entry.id   608667bb6499be7c102bd31f93196e5c
#
_cell.length_a   1.000
_cell.length_b   1.000
_cell.length_c   1.000
_cell.angle_alpha   90.00
_cell.angle_beta   90.00
_cell.angle_gamma   90.00
#
_symmetry.space_group_name_H-M   'P 1'
#
loop_
_entity.id
_entity.type
_entity.pdbx_description
1 polymer ?
#
loop_
_entity_poly.entity_id
_entity_poly.type
_entity_poly.pdbx_seq_one_letter_code
_entity_poly.pdbx_strand_id
1 'polypeptide(L)' 'MTEQDAKNFANLQALFALRGHALNRVVAPDGSTSYFAVRWGMSRHMKDLDAVQAFLEQLGGIHAQ' A
#
# COMPACT_ATOMS: atom_id res chain seq x y z
N MET A 1 2.28 -0.32 15.16
CA MET A 1 1.60 -1.25 14.23
C MET A 1 1.32 -2.55 14.95
N THR A 2 0.09 -3.04 14.88
CA THR A 2 -0.25 -4.30 15.49
C THR A 2 0.17 -5.45 14.59
N GLU A 3 0.11 -6.66 15.13
CA GLU A 3 0.43 -7.84 14.33
C GLU A 3 -0.53 -7.97 13.14
N GLN A 4 -1.80 -7.67 13.35
CA GLN A 4 -2.78 -7.73 12.29
C GLN A 4 -2.49 -6.71 11.20
N ASP A 5 -2.08 -5.50 11.59
CA ASP A 5 -1.72 -4.47 10.61
C ASP A 5 -0.50 -4.89 9.81
N ALA A 6 0.47 -5.54 10.46
CA ALA A 6 1.66 -6.00 9.75
C ALA A 6 1.30 -7.06 8.71
N LYS A 7 0.38 -7.96 9.04
CA LYS A 7 -0.06 -8.98 8.10
C LYS A 7 -0.83 -8.36 6.94
N ASN A 8 -1.70 -7.40 7.23
CA ASN A 8 -2.45 -6.72 6.20
C ASN A 8 -1.52 -5.99 5.25
N PHE A 9 -0.50 -5.33 5.79
CA PHE A 9 0.47 -4.62 4.97
C PHE A 9 1.24 -5.60 4.07
N ALA A 10 1.67 -6.74 4.62
CA ALA A 10 2.39 -7.73 3.83
C ALA A 10 1.52 -8.28 2.69
N ASN A 11 0.25 -8.52 2.97
CA ASN A 11 -0.66 -8.99 1.93
C ASN A 11 -0.84 -7.94 0.84
N LEU A 12 -0.97 -6.68 1.24
CA LEU A 12 -1.12 -5.59 0.27
C LEU A 12 0.15 -5.42 -0.55
N GLN A 13 1.32 -5.57 0.07
CA GLN A 13 2.58 -5.51 -0.67
C GLN A 13 2.62 -6.56 -1.78
N ALA A 14 2.18 -7.77 -1.47
CA ALA A 14 2.18 -8.84 -2.46
C ALA A 14 1.22 -8.54 -3.59
N LEU A 15 0.03 -8.04 -3.26
CA LEU A 15 -0.95 -7.71 -4.28
C LEU A 15 -0.49 -6.57 -5.18
N PHE A 16 0.17 -5.56 -4.58
CA PHE A 16 0.72 -4.46 -5.37
C PHE A 16 1.83 -4.95 -6.30
N ALA A 17 2.67 -5.86 -5.79
CA ALA A 17 3.75 -6.41 -6.61
C ALA A 17 3.22 -7.13 -7.84
N LEU A 18 2.11 -7.83 -7.70
CA LEU A 18 1.49 -8.51 -8.82
C LEU A 18 1.01 -7.53 -9.90
N ARG A 19 0.82 -6.27 -9.53
CA ARG A 19 0.39 -5.24 -10.47
C ARG A 19 1.52 -4.32 -10.87
N GLY A 20 2.75 -4.72 -10.57
CA GLY A 20 3.92 -3.96 -10.98
C GLY A 20 4.22 -2.74 -10.12
N HIS A 21 3.68 -2.69 -8.93
CA HIS A 21 3.96 -1.59 -8.00
C HIS A 21 4.74 -2.08 -6.80
N ALA A 22 5.55 -1.21 -6.22
CA ALA A 22 6.23 -1.48 -4.95
C ALA A 22 5.50 -0.67 -3.88
N LEU A 23 5.03 -1.33 -2.84
CA LEU A 23 4.36 -0.65 -1.74
C LEU A 23 5.33 -0.52 -0.58
N ASN A 24 5.55 0.71 -0.14
CA ASN A 24 6.49 1.01 0.95
C ASN A 24 5.77 1.72 2.07
N ARG A 25 6.26 1.52 3.28
CA ARG A 25 5.77 2.20 4.47
C ARG A 25 6.86 3.08 5.04
N VAL A 26 6.51 4.30 5.41
CA VAL A 26 7.43 5.25 5.99
C VAL A 26 6.85 5.74 7.31
N VAL A 27 7.66 5.74 8.36
CA VAL A 27 7.26 6.26 9.67
C VAL A 27 7.99 7.56 9.89
N ALA A 28 7.22 8.63 10.09
CA ALA A 28 7.79 9.96 10.32
C ALA A 28 8.30 10.09 11.75
N PRO A 29 9.17 11.10 12.01
CA PRO A 29 9.68 11.29 13.37
C PRO A 29 8.59 11.50 14.43
N ASP A 30 7.44 12.04 14.04
CA ASP A 30 6.33 12.25 14.96
C ASP A 30 5.51 10.99 15.21
N GLY A 31 5.90 9.87 14.61
CA GLY A 31 5.19 8.62 14.79
C GLY A 31 4.12 8.33 13.77
N SER A 32 3.81 9.29 12.90
CA SER A 32 2.80 9.06 11.89
C SER A 32 3.33 8.14 10.80
N THR A 33 2.43 7.41 10.17
CA THR A 33 2.80 6.43 9.16
C THR A 33 2.20 6.85 7.82
N SER A 34 2.99 6.70 6.76
CA SER A 34 2.54 6.96 5.41
C SER A 34 2.89 5.77 4.53
N TYR A 35 2.18 5.61 3.44
CA TYR A 35 2.42 4.54 2.50
C TYR A 35 2.62 5.12 1.12
N PHE A 36 3.50 4.49 0.33
CA PHE A 36 3.80 4.96 -1.02
C PHE A 36 3.75 3.78 -1.96
N ALA A 37 3.02 3.93 -3.06
CA ALA A 37 3.04 2.97 -4.15
C ALA A 37 3.92 3.55 -5.24
N VAL A 38 4.95 2.82 -5.65
CA VAL A 38 5.95 3.31 -6.59
C VAL A 38 5.93 2.45 -7.84
N ARG A 39 5.93 3.10 -8.99
CA ARG A 39 6.02 2.41 -10.26
C ARG A 39 6.60 3.36 -11.30
N TRP A 40 7.63 2.89 -12.02
CA TRP A 40 8.20 3.62 -13.16
C TRP A 40 8.66 5.03 -12.78
N GLY A 41 9.21 5.18 -11.59
CA GLY A 41 9.70 6.48 -11.15
C GLY A 41 8.61 7.39 -10.60
N MET A 42 7.36 6.95 -10.58
CA MET A 42 6.26 7.71 -10.00
C MET A 42 5.92 7.13 -8.63
N SER A 43 5.51 7.98 -7.71
CA SER A 43 5.09 7.52 -6.40
C SER A 43 3.76 8.15 -6.04
N ARG A 44 2.92 7.37 -5.36
CA ARG A 44 1.62 7.85 -4.90
C ARG A 44 1.56 7.71 -3.40
N HIS A 45 1.32 8.81 -2.72
CA HIS A 45 1.25 8.86 -1.27
C HIS A 45 -0.16 8.47 -0.81
N MET A 46 -0.22 7.64 0.23
CA MET A 46 -1.48 7.24 0.85
C MET A 46 -1.32 7.37 2.35
N LYS A 47 -2.33 7.91 3.00
CA LYS A 47 -2.20 8.28 4.41
C LYS A 47 -2.43 7.12 5.36
N ASP A 48 -3.13 6.08 4.93
CA ASP A 48 -3.43 4.95 5.80
C ASP A 48 -3.72 3.71 4.95
N LEU A 49 -3.95 2.58 5.63
CA LEU A 49 -4.20 1.33 4.93
C LEU A 49 -5.53 1.31 4.19
N ASP A 50 -6.51 2.07 4.64
CA ASP A 50 -7.76 2.17 3.92
C ASP A 50 -7.55 2.81 2.55
N ALA A 51 -6.72 3.85 2.50
CA ALA A 51 -6.38 4.49 1.24
C ALA A 51 -5.59 3.55 0.34
N VAL A 52 -4.71 2.74 0.91
CA VAL A 52 -3.94 1.75 0.16
C VAL A 52 -4.89 0.73 -0.46
N GLN A 53 -5.84 0.26 0.32
CA GLN A 53 -6.83 -0.70 -0.16
C GLN A 53 -7.66 -0.12 -1.31
N ALA A 54 -8.09 1.13 -1.17
CA ALA A 54 -8.87 1.78 -2.20
C ALA A 54 -8.08 1.93 -3.49
N PHE A 55 -6.80 2.27 -3.38
CA PHE A 55 -5.96 2.40 -4.56
C PHE A 55 -5.77 1.04 -5.25
N LEU A 56 -5.60 -0.01 -4.46
CA LEU A 56 -5.48 -1.35 -5.02
C LEU A 56 -6.72 -1.71 -5.83
N GLU A 57 -7.88 -1.36 -5.33
CA GLU A 57 -9.12 -1.63 -6.05
C GLU A 57 -9.19 -0.85 -7.35
N GLN A 58 -8.66 0.38 -7.36
CA GLN A 58 -8.59 1.16 -8.58
C GLN A 58 -7.69 0.52 -9.63
N LEU A 59 -6.70 -0.25 -9.19
CA LEU A 59 -5.82 -0.95 -10.11
C LEU A 59 -6.46 -2.20 -10.68
N GLY A 60 -7.70 -2.44 -10.36
CA GLY A 60 -8.40 -3.60 -10.87
C GLY A 60 -8.10 -4.85 -10.09
N GLY A 61 -7.67 -4.70 -8.85
CA GLY A 61 -7.18 -5.82 -8.12
C GLY A 61 -8.23 -6.83 -7.81
N ILE A 62 -8.92 -6.66 -6.72
CA ILE A 62 -9.78 -7.67 -6.19
C ILE A 62 -11.04 -7.82 -6.96
N HIS A 63 -11.43 -6.76 -7.62
CA HIS A 63 -12.66 -6.79 -8.31
C HIS A 63 -12.54 -7.14 -9.73
N ALA A 64 -11.45 -7.65 -10.13
CA ALA A 64 -11.28 -7.98 -11.51
C ALA A 64 -12.35 -8.92 -11.81
N GLN A 65 -13.17 -9.10 -11.52
CA GLN A 65 -14.16 -9.94 -11.85
C GLN A 65 -14.55 -10.04 -13.08
#